data_60cd00e6035635ae70dd771051c0d65f
#
_entry.id   60cd00e6035635ae70dd771051c0d65f
#
_cell.length_a   1.000
_cell.length_b   1.000
_cell.length_c   1.000
_cell.angle_alpha   90.00
_cell.angle_beta   90.00
_cell.angle_gamma   90.00
#
_symmetry.space_group_name_H-M   'P 1'
#
loop_
_entity.id
_entity.type
_entity.pdbx_description
1 polymer ?
#
loop_
_entity_poly.entity_id
_entity_poly.type
_entity_poly.pdbx_seq_one_letter_code
_entity_poly.pdbx_strand_id
1 'polypeptide(L)'
;MTEQAPTRLRAVVFMALLVTALVTTVGYRLAGAENDDIALGPGEVTVQIDIEHSRFLPERLVIAEGTRVRFLVVNGDPIHHEFITGDPEVHRRHAQGTETQHPSIPGEVSVDPNGKAITTFTFEEPGRFEFACHLPRHYEYGMHGEIEVVPTATG
;
A
#
# COMPACT_ATOMS: atom_id res chain seq x y z
N MET A 1 68.04 -9.65 37.88
CA MET A 1 67.35 -8.58 37.16
C MET A 1 66.52 -9.27 36.06
N THR A 2 65.26 -9.52 36.35
CA THR A 2 64.33 -10.18 35.41
C THR A 2 63.30 -9.12 34.91
N GLU A 3 63.43 -8.81 33.65
CA GLU A 3 62.62 -7.83 32.94
C GLU A 3 61.28 -8.45 32.59
N GLN A 4 60.21 -7.91 33.13
CA GLN A 4 58.81 -8.29 32.77
C GLN A 4 58.36 -7.48 31.56
N ALA A 5 58.11 -8.15 30.45
CA ALA A 5 57.51 -7.56 29.25
C ALA A 5 56.02 -7.23 29.47
N PRO A 6 55.49 -6.16 28.85
CA PRO A 6 54.23 -5.56 29.24
C PRO A 6 52.99 -6.32 28.73
N THR A 7 52.15 -6.66 29.67
CA THR A 7 50.85 -7.35 29.50
C THR A 7 49.79 -6.55 28.71
N ARG A 8 50.13 -5.34 28.25
CA ARG A 8 49.17 -4.41 27.60
C ARG A 8 48.93 -4.68 26.12
N LEU A 9 49.84 -5.38 25.44
CA LEU A 9 49.71 -5.60 23.99
C LEU A 9 48.72 -6.71 23.64
N ARG A 10 48.48 -7.66 24.55
CA ARG A 10 47.55 -8.78 24.31
C ARG A 10 46.07 -8.39 24.44
N ALA A 11 45.74 -7.38 25.25
CA ALA A 11 44.38 -6.91 25.45
C ALA A 11 43.85 -6.10 24.24
N VAL A 12 44.72 -5.38 23.57
CA VAL A 12 44.31 -4.52 22.40
C VAL A 12 44.03 -5.39 21.17
N VAL A 13 44.75 -6.49 20.99
CA VAL A 13 44.53 -7.39 19.84
C VAL A 13 43.22 -8.18 19.97
N PHE A 14 42.84 -8.56 21.20
CA PHE A 14 41.58 -9.26 21.44
C PHE A 14 40.34 -8.35 21.27
N MET A 15 40.45 -7.07 21.61
CA MET A 15 39.35 -6.11 21.44
C MET A 15 39.15 -5.71 19.98
N ALA A 16 40.22 -5.65 19.18
CA ALA A 16 40.12 -5.36 17.73
C ALA A 16 39.46 -6.51 16.95
N LEU A 17 39.66 -7.77 17.37
CA LEU A 17 39.03 -8.93 16.71
C LEU A 17 37.55 -9.09 17.06
N LEU A 18 37.09 -8.62 18.22
CA LEU A 18 35.67 -8.65 18.61
C LEU A 18 34.85 -7.57 17.91
N VAL A 19 35.44 -6.41 17.62
CA VAL A 19 34.75 -5.32 16.91
C VAL A 19 34.59 -5.63 15.41
N THR A 20 35.58 -6.31 14.80
CA THR A 20 35.48 -6.73 13.39
C THR A 20 34.45 -7.86 13.16
N ALA A 21 34.20 -8.73 14.14
CA ALA A 21 33.20 -9.78 14.05
C ALA A 21 31.77 -9.25 14.18
N LEU A 22 31.55 -8.10 14.84
CA LEU A 22 30.22 -7.51 15.04
C LEU A 22 29.75 -6.66 13.85
N VAL A 23 30.68 -6.14 13.03
CA VAL A 23 30.35 -5.31 11.86
C VAL A 23 29.96 -6.16 10.64
N THR A 24 30.39 -7.42 10.58
CA THR A 24 30.07 -8.30 9.44
C THR A 24 28.68 -8.94 9.52
N THR A 25 28.02 -8.93 10.68
CA THR A 25 26.67 -9.52 10.82
C THR A 25 25.52 -8.54 10.64
N VAL A 26 25.76 -7.23 10.61
CA VAL A 26 24.73 -6.20 10.35
C VAL A 26 24.62 -5.84 8.86
N GLY A 27 25.62 -6.16 8.05
CA GLY A 27 25.68 -5.82 6.61
C GLY A 27 24.91 -6.77 5.68
N TYR A 28 24.34 -7.87 6.15
CA TYR A 28 23.76 -8.91 5.29
C TYR A 28 22.21 -8.95 5.25
N ARG A 29 21.51 -7.95 5.77
CA ARG A 29 20.05 -7.90 5.75
C ARG A 29 19.44 -6.71 5.00
N LEU A 30 20.18 -6.10 4.06
CA LEU A 30 19.67 -4.99 3.24
C LEU A 30 19.71 -5.28 1.72
N ALA A 31 19.91 -6.53 1.32
CA ALA A 31 19.77 -6.92 -0.07
C ALA A 31 18.72 -8.03 -0.15
N GLY A 32 17.50 -7.68 -0.53
CA GLY A 32 16.41 -8.62 -0.78
C GLY A 32 15.18 -8.40 0.10
N ALA A 33 14.67 -7.16 0.19
CA ALA A 33 13.24 -6.99 0.26
C ALA A 33 12.73 -7.12 -1.19
N GLU A 34 12.66 -8.34 -1.70
CA GLU A 34 11.62 -8.68 -2.63
C GLU A 34 10.34 -8.28 -1.89
N ASN A 35 9.62 -7.31 -2.42
CA ASN A 35 8.25 -7.08 -2.04
C ASN A 35 7.51 -8.36 -2.45
N ASP A 36 7.50 -9.35 -1.58
CA ASP A 36 6.46 -10.36 -1.59
C ASP A 36 5.18 -9.56 -1.32
N ASP A 37 4.54 -9.07 -2.38
CA ASP A 37 3.22 -8.49 -2.33
C ASP A 37 2.28 -9.58 -1.80
N ILE A 38 2.17 -9.69 -0.47
CA ILE A 38 1.28 -10.66 0.16
C ILE A 38 -0.13 -10.24 -0.20
N ALA A 39 -0.80 -11.08 -0.97
CA ALA A 39 -2.17 -10.84 -1.34
C ALA A 39 -3.07 -10.79 -0.09
N LEU A 40 -3.88 -9.76 0.00
CA LEU A 40 -4.89 -9.61 1.05
C LEU A 40 -6.04 -10.58 0.80
N GLY A 41 -6.48 -11.30 1.81
CA GLY A 41 -7.59 -12.27 1.73
C GLY A 41 -7.12 -13.74 1.75
N PRO A 42 -7.95 -14.72 1.39
CA PRO A 42 -9.38 -14.58 1.05
C PRO A 42 -10.26 -14.26 2.28
N GLY A 43 -11.46 -13.76 2.02
CA GLY A 43 -12.45 -13.40 3.04
C GLY A 43 -12.74 -11.90 3.09
N GLU A 44 -13.15 -11.37 4.25
CA GLU A 44 -13.37 -9.93 4.41
C GLU A 44 -12.13 -9.27 5.00
N VAL A 45 -11.63 -8.23 4.32
CA VAL A 45 -10.50 -7.42 4.77
C VAL A 45 -10.86 -5.94 4.77
N THR A 46 -10.23 -5.15 5.64
CA THR A 46 -10.34 -3.69 5.62
C THR A 46 -9.04 -3.10 5.12
N VAL A 47 -9.13 -2.25 4.11
CA VAL A 47 -8.00 -1.49 3.55
C VAL A 47 -8.26 -0.02 3.79
N GLN A 48 -7.30 0.69 4.37
CA GLN A 48 -7.32 2.15 4.43
C GLN A 48 -6.64 2.70 3.18
N ILE A 49 -7.31 3.65 2.55
CA ILE A 49 -6.79 4.47 1.45
C ILE A 49 -6.76 5.91 1.93
N ASP A 50 -5.57 6.47 2.06
CA ASP A 50 -5.38 7.87 2.36
C ASP A 50 -5.35 8.69 1.07
N ILE A 51 -5.95 9.88 1.10
CA ILE A 51 -5.88 10.86 0.02
C ILE A 51 -5.06 12.03 0.51
N GLU A 52 -3.93 12.27 -0.16
CA GLU A 52 -3.04 13.39 0.13
C GLU A 52 -2.54 14.02 -1.19
N HIS A 53 -2.69 15.34 -1.32
CA HIS A 53 -2.29 16.09 -2.51
C HIS A 53 -2.89 15.52 -3.80
N SER A 54 -4.17 15.15 -3.75
CA SER A 54 -4.91 14.51 -4.85
C SER A 54 -4.23 13.23 -5.37
N ARG A 55 -3.74 12.40 -4.43
CA ARG A 55 -3.19 11.06 -4.68
C ARG A 55 -3.77 10.07 -3.70
N PHE A 56 -3.94 8.84 -4.13
CA PHE A 56 -4.30 7.72 -3.27
C PHE A 56 -3.04 7.05 -2.72
N LEU A 57 -3.07 6.65 -1.46
CA LEU A 57 -2.00 5.93 -0.78
C LEU A 57 -2.56 4.73 -0.01
N PRO A 58 -2.14 3.50 -0.29
CA PRO A 58 -1.21 3.11 -1.35
C PRO A 58 -1.81 3.23 -2.75
N GLU A 59 -0.96 3.38 -3.77
CA GLU A 59 -1.37 3.42 -5.18
C GLU A 59 -1.56 2.03 -5.80
N ARG A 60 -1.10 0.97 -5.11
CA ARG A 60 -1.21 -0.41 -5.58
C ARG A 60 -1.61 -1.35 -4.45
N LEU A 61 -2.52 -2.28 -4.78
CA LEU A 61 -2.96 -3.36 -3.90
C LEU A 61 -2.84 -4.71 -4.63
N VAL A 62 -2.52 -5.75 -3.87
CA VAL A 62 -2.64 -7.14 -4.32
C VAL A 62 -3.68 -7.84 -3.46
N ILE A 63 -4.68 -8.44 -4.07
CA ILE A 63 -5.86 -9.00 -3.41
C ILE A 63 -6.09 -10.43 -3.91
N ALA A 64 -6.41 -11.35 -3.03
CA ALA A 64 -6.78 -12.71 -3.42
C ALA A 64 -8.20 -12.73 -4.01
N GLU A 65 -8.42 -13.56 -5.02
CA GLU A 65 -9.75 -13.83 -5.58
C GLU A 65 -10.77 -14.19 -4.49
N GLY A 66 -12.01 -13.74 -4.64
CA GLY A 66 -13.10 -13.95 -3.68
C GLY A 66 -13.04 -13.05 -2.44
N THR A 67 -12.09 -12.11 -2.37
CA THR A 67 -11.97 -11.21 -1.24
C THR A 67 -12.99 -10.09 -1.29
N ARG A 68 -13.73 -9.89 -0.20
CA ARG A 68 -14.54 -8.71 0.04
C ARG A 68 -13.71 -7.64 0.74
N VAL A 69 -13.45 -6.54 0.06
CA VAL A 69 -12.69 -5.43 0.62
C VAL A 69 -13.62 -4.34 1.13
N ARG A 70 -13.40 -3.94 2.38
CA ARG A 70 -13.99 -2.74 2.96
C ARG A 70 -12.96 -1.62 2.88
N PHE A 71 -13.15 -0.69 1.98
CA PHE A 71 -12.29 0.48 1.83
C PHE A 71 -12.70 1.56 2.84
N LEU A 72 -11.77 1.95 3.72
CA LEU A 72 -11.87 3.14 4.53
C LEU A 72 -11.06 4.24 3.82
N VAL A 73 -11.75 5.16 3.16
CA VAL A 73 -11.10 6.27 2.44
C VAL A 73 -11.02 7.49 3.35
N VAL A 74 -9.82 7.99 3.57
CA VAL A 74 -9.53 9.14 4.45
C VAL A 74 -8.98 10.28 3.59
N ASN A 75 -9.73 11.36 3.48
CA ASN A 75 -9.35 12.52 2.69
C ASN A 75 -8.64 13.56 3.57
N GLY A 76 -7.33 13.74 3.38
CA GLY A 76 -6.52 14.76 4.03
C GLY A 76 -6.51 16.11 3.29
N ASP A 77 -7.12 16.19 2.10
CA ASP A 77 -7.17 17.41 1.30
C ASP A 77 -8.37 18.30 1.68
N PRO A 78 -8.27 19.62 1.49
CA PRO A 78 -9.35 20.57 1.76
C PRO A 78 -10.39 20.65 0.62
N ILE A 79 -10.42 19.70 -0.29
CA ILE A 79 -11.33 19.60 -1.42
C ILE A 79 -12.02 18.25 -1.46
N HIS A 80 -13.15 18.16 -2.18
CA HIS A 80 -13.85 16.91 -2.39
C HIS A 80 -13.07 15.98 -3.31
N HIS A 81 -13.19 14.69 -3.05
CA HIS A 81 -12.73 13.60 -3.90
C HIS A 81 -13.80 12.53 -4.00
N GLU A 82 -13.59 11.57 -4.89
CA GLU A 82 -14.32 10.33 -4.94
C GLU A 82 -13.36 9.15 -5.02
N PHE A 83 -13.78 8.01 -4.53
CA PHE A 83 -13.10 6.74 -4.70
C PHE A 83 -14.04 5.82 -5.44
N ILE A 84 -13.66 5.47 -6.67
CA ILE A 84 -14.43 4.62 -7.56
C ILE A 84 -13.60 3.42 -7.91
N THR A 85 -14.10 2.21 -7.65
CA THR A 85 -13.51 0.95 -8.13
C THR A 85 -14.60 0.06 -8.68
N GLY A 86 -14.28 -0.70 -9.71
CA GLY A 86 -15.24 -1.56 -10.39
C GLY A 86 -14.74 -1.99 -11.76
N ASP A 87 -15.69 -2.36 -12.61
CA ASP A 87 -15.40 -2.69 -13.99
C ASP A 87 -15.19 -1.41 -14.87
N PRO A 88 -14.69 -1.56 -16.09
CA PRO A 88 -14.45 -0.42 -16.99
C PRO A 88 -15.71 0.41 -17.29
N GLU A 89 -16.90 -0.16 -17.20
CA GLU A 89 -18.16 0.55 -17.42
C GLU A 89 -18.45 1.53 -16.28
N VAL A 90 -18.16 1.16 -15.04
CA VAL A 90 -18.25 2.03 -13.87
C VAL A 90 -17.36 3.26 -14.07
N HIS A 91 -16.10 3.05 -14.39
CA HIS A 91 -15.14 4.13 -14.64
C HIS A 91 -15.57 5.03 -15.81
N ARG A 92 -16.05 4.43 -16.90
CA ARG A 92 -16.54 5.19 -18.06
C ARG A 92 -17.74 6.08 -17.70
N ARG A 93 -18.68 5.59 -16.90
CA ARG A 93 -19.84 6.35 -16.43
C ARG A 93 -19.39 7.58 -15.64
N HIS A 94 -18.46 7.40 -14.68
CA HIS A 94 -17.92 8.50 -13.88
C HIS A 94 -17.09 9.48 -14.71
N ALA A 95 -16.27 9.00 -15.64
CA ALA A 95 -15.48 9.85 -16.54
C ALA A 95 -16.33 10.75 -17.46
N GLN A 96 -17.54 10.33 -17.77
CA GLN A 96 -18.51 11.16 -18.53
C GLN A 96 -19.25 12.17 -17.65
N GLY A 97 -19.12 12.05 -16.38
CA GLY A 97 -19.44 12.89 -15.25
C GLY A 97 -20.69 13.76 -15.31
N THR A 98 -21.74 13.34 -14.61
CA THR A 98 -22.90 14.20 -14.33
C THR A 98 -23.12 14.38 -12.84
N GLU A 99 -22.48 13.59 -12.01
CA GLU A 99 -22.65 13.60 -10.56
C GLU A 99 -21.36 14.00 -9.86
N THR A 100 -21.40 15.09 -9.11
CA THR A 100 -20.27 15.57 -8.31
C THR A 100 -20.24 14.94 -6.92
N GLN A 101 -21.34 14.37 -6.48
CA GLN A 101 -21.49 13.66 -5.21
C GLN A 101 -22.59 12.60 -5.35
N HIS A 102 -22.34 11.43 -4.78
CA HIS A 102 -23.31 10.35 -4.71
C HIS A 102 -23.22 9.61 -3.37
N PRO A 103 -24.28 8.92 -2.93
CA PRO A 103 -24.23 8.09 -1.74
C PRO A 103 -23.25 6.92 -1.93
N SER A 104 -22.77 6.37 -0.83
CA SER A 104 -21.95 5.15 -0.88
C SER A 104 -22.76 3.98 -1.42
N ILE A 105 -22.25 3.40 -2.51
CA ILE A 105 -22.71 2.12 -3.08
C ILE A 105 -21.50 1.21 -3.25
N PRO A 106 -21.68 -0.10 -3.52
CA PRO A 106 -20.53 -1.00 -3.66
C PRO A 106 -19.50 -0.49 -4.68
N GLY A 107 -18.28 -0.27 -4.23
CA GLY A 107 -17.17 0.23 -5.05
C GLY A 107 -17.11 1.74 -5.25
N GLU A 108 -18.13 2.51 -4.86
CA GLU A 108 -18.23 3.93 -5.21
C GLU A 108 -18.56 4.76 -3.95
N VAL A 109 -17.81 5.85 -3.71
CA VAL A 109 -18.11 6.79 -2.63
C VAL A 109 -17.51 8.16 -2.87
N SER A 110 -18.28 9.22 -2.57
CA SER A 110 -17.77 10.60 -2.45
C SER A 110 -17.19 10.84 -1.08
N VAL A 111 -16.09 11.59 -1.01
CA VAL A 111 -15.36 11.87 0.23
C VAL A 111 -15.23 13.38 0.42
N ASP A 112 -15.83 13.87 1.51
CA ASP A 112 -15.80 15.29 1.85
C ASP A 112 -14.37 15.79 2.18
N PRO A 113 -14.12 17.10 2.05
CA PRO A 113 -12.87 17.71 2.47
C PRO A 113 -12.51 17.37 3.91
N ASN A 114 -11.28 16.91 4.17
CA ASN A 114 -10.81 16.48 5.49
C ASN A 114 -11.72 15.43 6.16
N GLY A 115 -12.48 14.70 5.36
CA GLY A 115 -13.46 13.72 5.78
C GLY A 115 -13.01 12.28 5.56
N LYS A 116 -13.92 11.36 5.82
CA LYS A 116 -13.74 9.94 5.53
C LYS A 116 -15.04 9.30 5.12
N ALA A 117 -14.92 8.30 4.28
CA ALA A 117 -16.05 7.53 3.78
C ALA A 117 -15.70 6.04 3.69
N ILE A 118 -16.71 5.21 3.53
CA ILE A 118 -16.55 3.76 3.46
C ILE A 118 -17.35 3.24 2.29
N THR A 119 -16.73 2.39 1.49
CA THR A 119 -17.41 1.54 0.52
C THR A 119 -16.89 0.11 0.60
N THR A 120 -17.60 -0.85 0.02
CA THR A 120 -17.18 -2.25 -0.04
C THR A 120 -17.25 -2.73 -1.48
N PHE A 121 -16.31 -3.58 -1.88
CA PHE A 121 -16.33 -4.25 -3.17
C PHE A 121 -15.82 -5.68 -3.03
N THR A 122 -16.41 -6.62 -3.78
CA THR A 122 -15.96 -8.02 -3.80
C THR A 122 -15.28 -8.30 -5.12
N PHE A 123 -14.06 -8.79 -5.07
CA PHE A 123 -13.25 -9.14 -6.24
C PHE A 123 -13.41 -10.64 -6.54
N GLU A 124 -14.45 -10.96 -7.32
CA GLU A 124 -14.86 -12.35 -7.60
C GLU A 124 -13.91 -13.09 -8.56
N GLU A 125 -13.22 -12.37 -9.43
CA GLU A 125 -12.41 -12.94 -10.51
C GLU A 125 -11.00 -12.36 -10.51
N PRO A 126 -9.97 -13.17 -10.85
CA PRO A 126 -8.62 -12.67 -11.04
C PRO A 126 -8.54 -11.66 -12.18
N GLY A 127 -7.65 -10.68 -12.04
CA GLY A 127 -7.47 -9.66 -13.08
C GLY A 127 -6.90 -8.36 -12.55
N ARG A 128 -6.91 -7.35 -13.39
CA ARG A 128 -6.51 -5.99 -13.04
C ARG A 128 -7.72 -5.10 -12.98
N PHE A 129 -7.85 -4.43 -11.85
CA PHE A 129 -8.85 -3.44 -11.58
C PHE A 129 -8.17 -2.11 -11.31
N GLU A 130 -8.92 -1.05 -11.41
CA GLU A 130 -8.47 0.30 -11.11
C GLU A 130 -9.31 0.86 -9.96
N PHE A 131 -8.75 1.80 -9.23
CA PHE A 131 -9.54 2.75 -8.45
C PHE A 131 -9.11 4.17 -8.83
N ALA A 132 -10.08 5.09 -8.91
CA ALA A 132 -9.85 6.41 -9.47
C ALA A 132 -10.77 7.48 -8.87
N CYS A 133 -10.37 8.74 -9.03
CA CYS A 133 -11.22 9.91 -8.88
C CYS A 133 -11.48 10.51 -10.25
N HIS A 134 -12.76 10.57 -10.68
CA HIS A 134 -13.16 11.12 -11.98
C HIS A 134 -13.70 12.56 -11.88
N LEU A 135 -13.56 13.23 -10.73
CA LEU A 135 -13.80 14.66 -10.66
C LEU A 135 -12.93 15.39 -11.69
N PRO A 136 -13.38 16.53 -12.24
CA PRO A 136 -12.73 17.18 -13.38
C PRO A 136 -11.23 17.31 -13.22
N ARG A 137 -10.46 16.67 -14.12
CA ARG A 137 -8.99 16.67 -14.23
C ARG A 137 -8.24 15.87 -13.16
N HIS A 138 -8.90 15.29 -12.14
CA HIS A 138 -8.19 14.54 -11.09
C HIS A 138 -7.52 13.29 -11.66
N TYR A 139 -8.24 12.54 -12.49
CA TYR A 139 -7.68 11.36 -13.18
C TYR A 139 -6.46 11.70 -14.03
N GLU A 140 -6.55 12.74 -14.88
CA GLU A 140 -5.46 13.16 -15.77
C GLU A 140 -4.23 13.63 -14.99
N TYR A 141 -4.41 14.14 -13.78
CA TYR A 141 -3.31 14.50 -12.90
C TYR A 141 -2.77 13.30 -12.09
N GLY A 142 -3.28 12.09 -12.35
CA GLY A 142 -2.78 10.85 -11.79
C GLY A 142 -3.44 10.45 -10.46
N MET A 143 -4.67 10.90 -10.20
CA MET A 143 -5.43 10.42 -9.04
C MET A 143 -6.12 9.10 -9.36
N HIS A 144 -5.34 8.06 -9.49
CA HIS A 144 -5.76 6.68 -9.70
C HIS A 144 -4.75 5.70 -9.13
N GLY A 145 -5.14 4.44 -8.96
CA GLY A 145 -4.29 3.35 -8.51
C GLY A 145 -4.74 2.01 -9.08
N GLU A 146 -3.95 0.98 -8.86
CA GLU A 146 -4.14 -0.37 -9.41
C GLU A 146 -4.45 -1.39 -8.33
N ILE A 147 -5.35 -2.32 -8.64
CA ILE A 147 -5.61 -3.52 -7.84
C ILE A 147 -5.33 -4.73 -8.73
N GLU A 148 -4.37 -5.55 -8.32
CA GLU A 148 -4.11 -6.85 -8.91
C GLU A 148 -4.84 -7.92 -8.11
N VAL A 149 -5.79 -8.61 -8.72
CA VAL A 149 -6.49 -9.74 -8.12
C VAL A 149 -5.83 -11.02 -8.58
N VAL A 150 -5.24 -11.74 -7.64
CA VAL A 150 -4.53 -13.00 -7.91
C VAL A 150 -5.40 -14.21 -7.57
N PRO A 151 -5.30 -15.32 -8.33
CA PRO A 151 -6.03 -16.53 -8.03
C PRO A 151 -5.73 -17.04 -6.61
N THR A 152 -6.74 -17.51 -5.91
CA THR A 152 -6.53 -18.32 -4.71
C THR A 152 -5.98 -19.67 -5.09
N ALA A 153 -4.85 -20.08 -4.49
CA ALA A 153 -4.31 -21.42 -4.70
C ALA A 153 -5.37 -22.45 -4.23
N THR A 154 -5.92 -23.18 -5.18
CA THR A 154 -6.74 -24.36 -4.88
C THR A 154 -5.83 -25.41 -4.25
N GLY A 155 -5.98 -25.61 -2.92
CA GLY A 155 -5.29 -26.67 -2.18
C GLY A 155 -5.81 -28.06 -2.52
#